data_84cae741641e1e204d6e6ea12c37fa77
#
_entry.id   84cae741641e1e204d6e6ea12c37fa77
#
_cell.length_a   1.000
_cell.length_b   1.000
_cell.length_c   1.000
_cell.angle_alpha   90.00
_cell.angle_beta   90.00
_cell.angle_gamma   90.00
#
_symmetry.space_group_name_H-M   'P 1'
#
loop_
_entity.id
_entity.type
_entity.pdbx_description
1 polymer ?
#
loop_
_entity_poly.entity_id
_entity_poly.type
_entity_poly.pdbx_seq_one_letter_code
_entity_poly.pdbx_strand_id
1 'polypeptide(L)'
;MASQYMNRELSWLKFNERVLEEAEDKSVPLCERFTFVSIYQTNLDEFFMVRVGSLYDQTLLPQEIRDNKTKMSSQEQIDAILAETRKLNKGKEKVYQKLIEKVAKEGIRLYRADQLPDEKKMERFFQSEILPLISPTVVGRRQPFPFLKNKEIYAVVALTTKSSKKVRLGIVPCTSNIFQRMIEIPGEKGA
;
A
#
# COMPACT_ATOMS: atom_id res chain seq x y z
N MET A 1 -14.98 3.93 35.98
CA MET A 1 -13.60 3.48 36.23
C MET A 1 -12.93 3.26 34.89
N ALA A 2 -11.76 3.82 34.65
CA ALA A 2 -10.98 3.51 33.45
C ALA A 2 -10.64 2.03 33.48
N SER A 3 -10.77 1.35 32.34
CA SER A 3 -10.41 -0.07 32.21
C SER A 3 -8.92 -0.24 32.51
N GLN A 4 -8.58 -1.21 33.36
CA GLN A 4 -7.19 -1.62 33.62
C GLN A 4 -6.58 -2.35 32.43
N TYR A 5 -7.39 -2.69 31.41
CA TYR A 5 -6.98 -3.46 30.25
C TYR A 5 -6.99 -2.59 29.00
N MET A 6 -5.97 -2.77 28.18
CA MET A 6 -5.94 -2.24 26.81
C MET A 6 -6.81 -3.14 25.91
N ASN A 7 -7.49 -2.54 24.93
CA ASN A 7 -8.17 -3.31 23.90
C ASN A 7 -7.17 -4.21 23.16
N ARG A 8 -7.56 -5.44 22.85
CA ARG A 8 -6.70 -6.44 22.24
C ARG A 8 -6.16 -5.99 20.88
N GLU A 9 -6.99 -5.36 20.06
CA GLU A 9 -6.61 -4.95 18.71
C GLU A 9 -5.67 -3.73 18.76
N LEU A 10 -5.87 -2.81 19.69
CA LEU A 10 -4.93 -1.71 19.93
C LEU A 10 -3.59 -2.21 20.50
N SER A 11 -3.62 -3.23 21.35
CA SER A 11 -2.42 -3.89 21.84
C SER A 11 -1.64 -4.56 20.71
N TRP A 12 -2.34 -5.16 19.75
CA TRP A 12 -1.71 -5.75 18.57
C TRP A 12 -1.02 -4.68 17.69
N LEU A 13 -1.63 -3.51 17.54
CA LEU A 13 -0.98 -2.40 16.83
C LEU A 13 0.31 -1.96 17.52
N LYS A 14 0.34 -1.95 18.86
CA LYS A 14 1.58 -1.69 19.62
C LYS A 14 2.66 -2.74 19.42
N PHE A 15 2.26 -4.00 19.30
CA PHE A 15 3.21 -5.07 18.92
C PHE A 15 3.78 -4.81 17.52
N ASN A 16 2.95 -4.47 16.54
CA ASN A 16 3.43 -4.20 15.18
C ASN A 16 4.29 -2.92 15.10
N GLU A 17 4.04 -1.92 15.97
CA GLU A 17 4.91 -0.75 16.12
C GLU A 17 6.34 -1.16 16.52
N ARG A 18 6.49 -2.12 17.45
CA ARG A 18 7.79 -2.67 17.85
C ARG A 18 8.53 -3.36 16.69
N VAL A 19 7.80 -4.02 15.78
CA VAL A 19 8.41 -4.55 14.55
C VAL A 19 8.99 -3.42 13.69
N LEU A 20 8.33 -2.27 13.65
CA LEU A 20 8.85 -1.10 12.92
C LEU A 20 10.08 -0.49 13.64
N GLU A 21 10.17 -0.55 14.94
CA GLU A 21 11.32 -0.07 15.72
C GLU A 21 12.62 -0.79 15.31
N GLU A 22 12.57 -2.08 14.97
CA GLU A 22 13.71 -2.82 14.44
C GLU A 22 14.27 -2.21 13.15
N ALA A 23 13.40 -1.59 12.34
CA ALA A 23 13.85 -0.85 11.15
C ALA A 23 14.60 0.46 11.49
N GLU A 24 14.47 0.98 12.71
CA GLU A 24 15.21 2.14 13.18
C GLU A 24 16.52 1.78 13.90
N ASP A 25 16.66 0.53 14.37
CA ASP A 25 17.84 0.08 15.07
C ASP A 25 19.05 0.08 14.13
N LYS A 26 20.10 0.78 14.55
CA LYS A 26 21.35 0.91 13.78
C LYS A 26 22.22 -0.34 13.83
N SER A 27 22.02 -1.23 14.78
CA SER A 27 22.71 -2.51 14.88
C SER A 27 22.23 -3.51 13.82
N VAL A 28 21.02 -3.32 13.29
CA VAL A 28 20.46 -4.13 12.21
C VAL A 28 21.05 -3.68 10.86
N PRO A 29 21.52 -4.62 10.01
CA PRO A 29 22.02 -4.31 8.67
C PRO A 29 21.02 -3.54 7.81
N LEU A 30 21.49 -2.60 6.99
CA LEU A 30 20.64 -1.65 6.29
C LEU A 30 19.55 -2.32 5.44
N CYS A 31 19.89 -3.39 4.70
CA CYS A 31 18.91 -4.11 3.88
C CYS A 31 17.85 -4.83 4.73
N GLU A 32 18.26 -5.42 5.86
CA GLU A 32 17.33 -6.08 6.78
C GLU A 32 16.33 -5.09 7.39
N ARG A 33 16.72 -3.86 7.57
CA ARG A 33 15.82 -2.80 8.07
C ARG A 33 14.67 -2.53 7.10
N PHE A 34 14.87 -2.65 5.78
CA PHE A 34 13.77 -2.62 4.80
C PHE A 34 12.86 -3.83 4.92
N THR A 35 13.43 -4.98 5.25
CA THR A 35 12.64 -6.20 5.50
C THR A 35 11.68 -5.99 6.68
N PHE A 36 12.12 -5.36 7.78
CA PHE A 36 11.24 -5.04 8.90
C PHE A 36 10.11 -4.05 8.52
N VAL A 37 10.39 -3.05 7.67
CA VAL A 37 9.33 -2.17 7.14
C VAL A 37 8.31 -2.97 6.32
N SER A 38 8.77 -3.94 5.51
CA SER A 38 7.91 -4.83 4.74
C SER A 38 7.07 -5.74 5.63
N ILE A 39 7.68 -6.34 6.66
CA ILE A 39 6.97 -7.17 7.65
C ILE A 39 5.88 -6.35 8.35
N TYR A 40 6.22 -5.13 8.82
CA TYR A 40 5.24 -4.23 9.41
C TYR A 40 4.02 -4.01 8.51
N GLN A 41 4.24 -3.75 7.22
CA GLN A 41 3.17 -3.51 6.26
C GLN A 41 2.34 -4.77 6.00
N THR A 42 2.99 -5.91 5.81
CA THR A 42 2.31 -7.19 5.56
C THR A 42 1.45 -7.60 6.76
N ASN A 43 1.97 -7.45 7.97
CA ASN A 43 1.23 -7.68 9.21
C ASN A 43 0.00 -6.79 9.31
N LEU A 44 0.16 -5.50 8.97
CA LEU A 44 -0.96 -4.54 9.00
C LEU A 44 -2.03 -4.90 7.96
N ASP A 45 -1.64 -5.31 6.77
CA ASP A 45 -2.57 -5.74 5.71
C ASP A 45 -3.40 -6.95 6.17
N GLU A 46 -2.75 -7.96 6.76
CA GLU A 46 -3.41 -9.15 7.29
C GLU A 46 -4.34 -8.80 8.46
N PHE A 47 -3.89 -7.93 9.37
CA PHE A 47 -4.70 -7.44 10.47
C PHE A 47 -6.00 -6.78 9.98
N PHE A 48 -5.92 -5.93 8.94
CA PHE A 48 -7.10 -5.30 8.36
C PHE A 48 -8.02 -6.32 7.67
N MET A 49 -7.46 -7.27 6.91
CA MET A 49 -8.26 -8.28 6.22
C MET A 49 -9.00 -9.21 7.19
N VAL A 50 -8.34 -9.61 8.27
CA VAL A 50 -8.88 -10.63 9.19
C VAL A 50 -9.59 -9.97 10.38
N ARG A 51 -8.88 -9.13 11.14
CA ARG A 51 -9.38 -8.60 12.42
C ARG A 51 -10.35 -7.46 12.22
N VAL A 52 -9.97 -6.45 11.43
CA VAL A 52 -10.84 -5.30 11.18
C VAL A 52 -12.05 -5.72 10.34
N GLY A 53 -11.85 -6.62 9.37
CA GLY A 53 -12.95 -7.22 8.60
C GLY A 53 -13.97 -7.90 9.51
N SER A 54 -13.51 -8.72 10.46
CA SER A 54 -14.41 -9.38 11.44
C SER A 54 -15.12 -8.39 12.36
N LEU A 55 -14.47 -7.32 12.79
CA LEU A 55 -15.13 -6.25 13.56
C LEU A 55 -16.18 -5.53 12.71
N TYR A 56 -15.89 -5.28 11.43
CA TYR A 56 -16.83 -4.66 10.51
C TYR A 56 -18.08 -5.54 10.32
N ASP A 57 -17.93 -6.85 10.11
CA ASP A 57 -19.05 -7.77 10.00
C ASP A 57 -19.94 -7.75 11.25
N GLN A 58 -19.34 -7.61 12.43
CA GLN A 58 -20.08 -7.47 13.68
C GLN A 58 -20.92 -6.19 13.74
N THR A 59 -20.51 -5.10 13.08
CA THR A 59 -21.30 -3.86 13.03
C THR A 59 -22.59 -4.01 12.22
N LEU A 60 -22.67 -5.03 11.35
CA LEU A 60 -23.85 -5.32 10.52
C LEU A 60 -24.89 -6.18 11.23
N LEU A 61 -24.57 -6.70 12.43
CA LEU A 61 -25.49 -7.54 13.19
C LEU A 61 -26.55 -6.69 13.89
N PRO A 62 -27.79 -7.22 14.05
CA PRO A 62 -28.86 -6.53 14.74
C PRO A 62 -28.56 -6.24 16.22
N GLN A 63 -27.74 -7.09 16.85
CA GLN A 63 -27.34 -6.95 18.24
C GLN A 63 -25.93 -6.35 18.33
N GLU A 64 -25.78 -5.30 19.13
CA GLU A 64 -24.48 -4.70 19.38
C GLU A 64 -23.57 -5.64 20.16
N ILE A 65 -22.40 -5.93 19.58
CA ILE A 65 -21.35 -6.72 20.24
C ILE A 65 -20.35 -5.78 20.88
N ARG A 66 -20.03 -6.06 22.16
CA ARG A 66 -19.04 -5.29 22.92
C ARG A 66 -17.89 -6.15 23.40
N ASP A 67 -16.68 -5.61 23.37
CA ASP A 67 -15.51 -6.24 23.95
C ASP A 67 -15.72 -6.52 25.46
N ASN A 68 -15.37 -7.71 25.90
CA ASN A 68 -15.66 -8.15 27.27
C ASN A 68 -14.84 -7.42 28.35
N LYS A 69 -13.68 -6.83 28.00
CA LYS A 69 -12.75 -6.15 28.90
C LYS A 69 -12.91 -4.63 28.87
N THR A 70 -12.84 -4.05 27.68
CA THR A 70 -12.89 -2.59 27.49
C THR A 70 -14.30 -2.06 27.30
N LYS A 71 -15.28 -2.96 27.06
CA LYS A 71 -16.68 -2.61 26.77
C LYS A 71 -16.88 -1.77 25.49
N MET A 72 -15.84 -1.61 24.68
CA MET A 72 -15.94 -0.93 23.39
C MET A 72 -16.84 -1.71 22.45
N SER A 73 -17.72 -1.02 21.73
CA SER A 73 -18.46 -1.60 20.60
C SER A 73 -17.52 -1.91 19.44
N SER A 74 -17.99 -2.71 18.47
CA SER A 74 -17.18 -3.02 17.28
C SER A 74 -16.83 -1.75 16.49
N GLN A 75 -17.76 -0.79 16.39
CA GLN A 75 -17.52 0.49 15.73
C GLN A 75 -16.49 1.34 16.49
N GLU A 76 -16.61 1.45 17.81
CA GLU A 76 -15.63 2.18 18.65
C GLU A 76 -14.22 1.59 18.52
N GLN A 77 -14.11 0.26 18.41
CA GLN A 77 -12.83 -0.40 18.18
C GLN A 77 -12.27 -0.04 16.80
N ILE A 78 -13.09 -0.10 15.73
CA ILE A 78 -12.67 0.28 14.38
C ILE A 78 -12.18 1.73 14.33
N ASP A 79 -12.91 2.65 14.93
CA ASP A 79 -12.55 4.07 14.94
C ASP A 79 -11.22 4.31 15.66
N ALA A 80 -11.01 3.64 16.80
CA ALA A 80 -9.75 3.70 17.53
C ALA A 80 -8.58 3.08 16.74
N ILE A 81 -8.81 1.94 16.08
CA ILE A 81 -7.82 1.29 15.20
C ILE A 81 -7.42 2.22 14.05
N LEU A 82 -8.39 2.83 13.37
CA LEU A 82 -8.13 3.74 12.26
C LEU A 82 -7.34 4.97 12.71
N ALA A 83 -7.68 5.52 13.88
CA ALA A 83 -6.96 6.66 14.45
C ALA A 83 -5.51 6.33 14.78
N GLU A 84 -5.26 5.16 15.40
CA GLU A 84 -3.91 4.73 15.75
C GLU A 84 -3.09 4.36 14.51
N THR A 85 -3.68 3.64 13.55
CA THR A 85 -3.02 3.28 12.28
C THR A 85 -2.57 4.51 11.50
N ARG A 86 -3.35 5.61 11.49
CA ARG A 86 -2.94 6.86 10.84
C ARG A 86 -1.67 7.45 11.46
N LYS A 87 -1.49 7.33 12.79
CA LYS A 87 -0.26 7.79 13.48
C LYS A 87 0.92 6.90 13.11
N LEU A 88 0.71 5.58 13.20
CA LEU A 88 1.75 4.59 12.91
C LEU A 88 2.23 4.66 11.46
N ASN A 89 1.32 4.88 10.49
CA ASN A 89 1.69 5.05 9.10
C ASN A 89 2.55 6.30 8.84
N LYS A 90 2.31 7.39 9.58
CA LYS A 90 3.21 8.57 9.51
C LYS A 90 4.61 8.24 10.06
N GLY A 91 4.70 7.40 11.09
CA GLY A 91 5.96 6.88 11.62
C GLY A 91 6.69 6.03 10.59
N LYS A 92 5.99 5.04 10.03
CA LYS A 92 6.52 4.16 8.97
C LYS A 92 7.08 4.96 7.79
N GLU A 93 6.35 5.95 7.30
CA GLU A 93 6.80 6.77 6.18
C GLU A 93 8.12 7.48 6.50
N LYS A 94 8.24 8.07 7.69
CA LYS A 94 9.50 8.71 8.12
C LYS A 94 10.67 7.72 8.19
N VAL A 95 10.43 6.52 8.72
CA VAL A 95 11.45 5.46 8.77
C VAL A 95 11.88 5.08 7.37
N TYR A 96 10.93 4.83 6.48
CA TYR A 96 11.18 4.47 5.09
C TYR A 96 12.00 5.54 4.35
N GLN A 97 11.65 6.82 4.46
CA GLN A 97 12.39 7.91 3.83
C GLN A 97 13.85 7.99 4.34
N LYS A 98 14.06 7.85 5.65
CA LYS A 98 15.42 7.79 6.22
C LYS A 98 16.24 6.60 5.68
N LEU A 99 15.59 5.46 5.42
CA LEU A 99 16.26 4.29 4.85
C LEU A 99 16.62 4.52 3.38
N ILE A 100 15.73 5.11 2.59
CA ILE A 100 16.00 5.50 1.19
C ILE A 100 17.21 6.44 1.10
N GLU A 101 17.29 7.45 1.97
CA GLU A 101 18.43 8.35 2.02
C GLU A 101 19.75 7.65 2.36
N LYS A 102 19.70 6.62 3.23
CA LYS A 102 20.89 5.83 3.57
C LYS A 102 21.34 4.94 2.43
N VAL A 103 20.39 4.24 1.79
CA VAL A 103 20.68 3.37 0.64
C VAL A 103 21.24 4.18 -0.54
N ALA A 104 20.76 5.42 -0.73
CA ALA A 104 21.32 6.31 -1.74
C ALA A 104 22.81 6.65 -1.51
N LYS A 105 23.25 6.71 -0.25
CA LYS A 105 24.68 6.92 0.10
C LYS A 105 25.54 5.69 -0.17
N GLU A 106 24.92 4.50 -0.19
CA GLU A 106 25.57 3.22 -0.56
C GLU A 106 25.53 2.98 -2.08
N GLY A 107 25.12 3.97 -2.88
CA GLY A 107 25.13 3.90 -4.34
C GLY A 107 23.85 3.37 -4.98
N ILE A 108 22.82 3.00 -4.20
CA ILE A 108 21.55 2.51 -4.73
C ILE A 108 20.51 3.63 -4.65
N ARG A 109 20.09 4.17 -5.78
CA ARG A 109 19.11 5.25 -5.84
C ARG A 109 17.77 4.77 -6.37
N LEU A 110 16.69 5.12 -5.68
CA LEU A 110 15.32 4.89 -6.14
C LEU A 110 14.81 6.16 -6.82
N TYR A 111 14.49 6.04 -8.10
CA TYR A 111 13.93 7.12 -8.90
C TYR A 111 12.41 6.98 -9.01
N ARG A 112 11.73 8.10 -8.93
CA ARG A 112 10.32 8.20 -9.33
C ARG A 112 10.25 8.53 -10.83
N ALA A 113 9.10 8.31 -11.44
CA ALA A 113 8.93 8.54 -12.87
C ALA A 113 9.20 10.00 -13.30
N ASP A 114 8.99 10.96 -12.40
CA ASP A 114 9.26 12.39 -12.60
C ASP A 114 10.72 12.81 -12.31
N GLN A 115 11.59 11.87 -11.93
CA GLN A 115 12.97 12.11 -11.51
C GLN A 115 13.97 11.23 -12.27
N LEU A 116 13.56 10.68 -13.41
CA LEU A 116 14.38 9.75 -14.18
C LEU A 116 15.61 10.46 -14.78
N PRO A 117 16.81 9.85 -14.69
CA PRO A 117 18.04 10.45 -15.20
C PRO A 117 18.07 10.56 -16.74
N ASP A 118 17.37 9.67 -17.45
CA ASP A 118 17.22 9.69 -18.91
C ASP A 118 15.76 9.40 -19.28
N GLU A 119 14.95 10.45 -19.28
CA GLU A 119 13.53 10.38 -19.61
C GLU A 119 13.29 9.80 -21.00
N LYS A 120 14.10 10.16 -22.02
CA LYS A 120 13.93 9.67 -23.40
C LYS A 120 14.23 8.17 -23.54
N LYS A 121 15.18 7.66 -22.77
CA LYS A 121 15.48 6.22 -22.73
C LYS A 121 14.33 5.47 -22.06
N MET A 122 13.80 6.00 -20.97
CA MET A 122 12.69 5.39 -20.27
C MET A 122 11.39 5.45 -21.06
N GLU A 123 11.15 6.53 -21.79
CA GLU A 123 10.00 6.60 -22.70
C GLU A 123 10.10 5.55 -23.82
N ARG A 124 11.26 5.39 -24.44
CA ARG A 124 11.47 4.33 -25.43
C ARG A 124 11.26 2.94 -24.85
N PHE A 125 11.78 2.69 -23.65
CA PHE A 125 11.54 1.44 -22.93
C PHE A 125 10.05 1.21 -22.67
N PHE A 126 9.33 2.23 -22.22
CA PHE A 126 7.89 2.14 -22.02
C PHE A 126 7.15 1.80 -23.32
N GLN A 127 7.49 2.46 -24.42
CA GLN A 127 6.86 2.26 -25.73
C GLN A 127 7.13 0.86 -26.32
N SER A 128 8.34 0.32 -26.14
CA SER A 128 8.72 -0.98 -26.71
C SER A 128 8.35 -2.16 -25.82
N GLU A 129 8.49 -2.04 -24.51
CA GLU A 129 8.39 -3.20 -23.59
C GLU A 129 7.09 -3.22 -22.77
N ILE A 130 6.56 -2.05 -22.41
CA ILE A 130 5.42 -1.98 -21.50
C ILE A 130 4.11 -1.75 -22.25
N LEU A 131 4.06 -0.74 -23.11
CA LEU A 131 2.83 -0.34 -23.81
C LEU A 131 2.17 -1.48 -24.62
N PRO A 132 2.90 -2.37 -25.32
CA PRO A 132 2.29 -3.48 -26.05
C PRO A 132 1.60 -4.52 -25.15
N LEU A 133 1.99 -4.59 -23.89
CA LEU A 133 1.44 -5.53 -22.90
C LEU A 133 0.23 -4.98 -22.14
N ILE A 134 -0.05 -3.68 -22.27
CA ILE A 134 -1.18 -3.04 -21.62
C ILE A 134 -2.49 -3.45 -22.28
N SER A 135 -3.39 -4.05 -21.53
CA SER A 135 -4.71 -4.50 -22.01
C SER A 135 -5.83 -3.75 -21.27
N PRO A 136 -6.24 -2.57 -21.76
CA PRO A 136 -7.30 -1.78 -21.12
C PRO A 136 -8.66 -2.41 -21.32
N THR A 137 -9.48 -2.43 -20.26
CA THR A 137 -10.89 -2.80 -20.32
C THR A 137 -11.75 -1.54 -20.33
N VAL A 138 -12.55 -1.33 -21.37
CA VAL A 138 -13.48 -0.20 -21.45
C VAL A 138 -14.85 -0.64 -20.94
N VAL A 139 -15.28 -0.07 -19.82
CA VAL A 139 -16.58 -0.37 -19.20
C VAL A 139 -17.73 0.15 -20.06
N GLY A 140 -18.71 -0.68 -20.34
CA GLY A 140 -19.86 -0.35 -21.16
C GLY A 140 -20.95 -1.42 -21.06
N ARG A 141 -22.02 -1.27 -21.89
CA ARG A 141 -23.15 -2.21 -21.85
C ARG A 141 -22.77 -3.67 -22.13
N ARG A 142 -21.78 -3.90 -22.99
CA ARG A 142 -21.32 -5.24 -23.40
C ARG A 142 -20.16 -5.75 -22.54
N GLN A 143 -19.52 -4.88 -21.79
CA GLN A 143 -18.38 -5.17 -20.94
C GLN A 143 -18.61 -4.52 -19.58
N PRO A 144 -19.13 -5.26 -18.61
CA PRO A 144 -19.40 -4.74 -17.28
C PRO A 144 -18.10 -4.38 -16.56
N PHE A 145 -18.23 -3.72 -15.42
CA PHE A 145 -17.09 -3.38 -14.58
C PHE A 145 -16.34 -4.66 -14.18
N PRO A 146 -15.03 -4.75 -14.43
CA PRO A 146 -14.25 -5.95 -14.13
C PRO A 146 -14.10 -6.17 -12.64
N PHE A 147 -13.91 -7.42 -12.24
CA PHE A 147 -13.52 -7.75 -10.88
C PHE A 147 -12.09 -7.25 -10.63
N LEU A 148 -11.92 -6.37 -9.65
CA LEU A 148 -10.62 -5.87 -9.23
C LEU A 148 -10.06 -6.76 -8.13
N LYS A 149 -8.87 -7.30 -8.37
CA LYS A 149 -8.18 -8.12 -7.36
C LYS A 149 -7.65 -7.26 -6.23
N ASN A 150 -7.72 -7.78 -5.01
CA ASN A 150 -7.13 -7.13 -3.84
C ASN A 150 -5.59 -7.04 -3.98
N LYS A 151 -5.01 -5.96 -3.44
CA LYS A 151 -3.57 -5.67 -3.46
C LYS A 151 -2.97 -5.43 -4.86
N GLU A 152 -3.78 -5.27 -5.90
CA GLU A 152 -3.32 -4.89 -7.23
C GLU A 152 -3.59 -3.43 -7.54
N ILE A 153 -2.78 -2.86 -8.41
CA ILE A 153 -2.88 -1.45 -8.83
C ILE A 153 -3.56 -1.40 -10.19
N TYR A 154 -4.52 -0.51 -10.32
CA TYR A 154 -5.23 -0.25 -11.56
C TYR A 154 -5.20 1.25 -11.86
N ALA A 155 -4.91 1.61 -13.11
CA ALA A 155 -5.15 2.95 -13.58
C ALA A 155 -6.58 3.04 -14.12
N VAL A 156 -7.34 4.02 -13.64
CA VAL A 156 -8.71 4.30 -14.11
C VAL A 156 -8.69 5.61 -14.89
N VAL A 157 -9.13 5.55 -16.14
CA VAL A 157 -9.12 6.68 -17.06
C VAL A 157 -10.54 7.01 -17.55
N ALA A 158 -10.86 8.30 -17.63
CA ALA A 158 -12.09 8.77 -18.22
C ALA A 158 -11.88 8.97 -19.73
N LEU A 159 -12.65 8.22 -20.52
CA LEU A 159 -12.58 8.24 -21.98
C LEU A 159 -13.74 9.02 -22.56
N THR A 160 -13.45 10.01 -23.40
CA THR A 160 -14.43 10.75 -24.19
C THR A 160 -14.13 10.60 -25.67
N THR A 161 -15.15 10.61 -26.52
CA THR A 161 -14.97 10.62 -27.97
C THR A 161 -15.41 11.97 -28.53
N LYS A 162 -14.82 12.41 -29.62
CA LYS A 162 -15.18 13.69 -30.28
C LYS A 162 -16.67 13.73 -30.67
N SER A 163 -17.27 12.57 -30.92
CA SER A 163 -18.67 12.43 -31.36
C SER A 163 -19.67 12.25 -30.22
N SER A 164 -19.23 12.04 -28.98
CA SER A 164 -20.10 11.80 -27.83
C SER A 164 -19.56 12.43 -26.57
N LYS A 165 -20.40 13.23 -25.90
CA LYS A 165 -20.11 13.78 -24.57
C LYS A 165 -20.19 12.72 -23.44
N LYS A 166 -20.55 11.47 -23.76
CA LYS A 166 -20.64 10.41 -22.75
C LYS A 166 -19.23 9.99 -22.31
N VAL A 167 -18.98 10.10 -21.02
CA VAL A 167 -17.77 9.59 -20.39
C VAL A 167 -17.89 8.07 -20.23
N ARG A 168 -16.86 7.32 -20.63
CA ARG A 168 -16.68 5.90 -20.34
C ARG A 168 -15.47 5.73 -19.45
N LEU A 169 -15.45 4.67 -18.66
CA LEU A 169 -14.30 4.34 -17.85
C LEU A 169 -13.43 3.32 -18.59
N GLY A 170 -12.14 3.59 -18.69
CA GLY A 170 -11.12 2.62 -19.06
C GLY A 170 -10.40 2.16 -17.80
N ILE A 171 -10.21 0.86 -17.63
CA ILE A 171 -9.50 0.27 -16.51
C ILE A 171 -8.28 -0.46 -17.07
N VAL A 172 -7.11 -0.06 -16.61
CA VAL A 172 -5.83 -0.61 -17.03
C VAL A 172 -5.22 -1.35 -15.83
N PRO A 173 -5.08 -2.69 -15.90
CA PRO A 173 -4.35 -3.41 -14.86
C PRO A 173 -2.86 -3.04 -14.92
N CYS A 174 -2.30 -2.63 -13.77
CA CYS A 174 -0.88 -2.35 -13.58
C CYS A 174 -0.27 -3.42 -12.67
N THR A 175 -0.48 -4.70 -13.02
CA THR A 175 -0.16 -5.83 -12.15
C THR A 175 1.27 -6.30 -12.33
N SER A 176 1.89 -6.75 -11.24
CA SER A 176 3.25 -7.27 -11.22
C SER A 176 3.47 -8.57 -12.02
N ASN A 177 2.38 -9.24 -12.41
CA ASN A 177 2.47 -10.50 -13.19
C ASN A 177 2.87 -10.27 -14.66
N ILE A 178 2.69 -9.04 -15.16
CA ILE A 178 2.99 -8.67 -16.54
C ILE A 178 4.24 -7.80 -16.59
N PHE A 179 4.45 -6.95 -15.60
CA PHE A 179 5.57 -6.01 -15.52
C PHE A 179 6.35 -6.20 -14.23
N GLN A 180 7.66 -6.05 -14.31
CA GLN A 180 8.48 -5.88 -13.12
C GLN A 180 8.14 -4.53 -12.47
N ARG A 181 7.85 -4.56 -11.17
CA ARG A 181 7.56 -3.34 -10.42
C ARG A 181 8.78 -2.43 -10.24
N MET A 182 9.96 -3.03 -10.19
CA MET A 182 11.24 -2.35 -10.09
C MET A 182 12.03 -2.64 -11.36
N ILE A 183 12.48 -1.59 -12.01
CA ILE A 183 13.30 -1.66 -13.22
C ILE A 183 14.67 -1.14 -12.86
N GLU A 184 15.69 -1.96 -13.07
CA GLU A 184 17.05 -1.56 -12.87
C GLU A 184 17.50 -0.64 -14.02
N ILE A 185 17.97 0.55 -13.66
CA ILE A 185 18.60 1.47 -14.58
C ILE A 185 20.11 1.37 -14.33
N PRO A 186 20.88 0.81 -15.28
CA PRO A 186 22.33 0.73 -15.11
C PRO A 186 22.90 2.13 -14.87
N GLY A 187 23.63 2.29 -13.77
CA GLY A 187 24.35 3.54 -13.49
C GLY A 187 25.38 3.84 -14.56
N GLU A 188 25.68 5.13 -14.77
CA GLU A 188 26.87 5.52 -15.51
C GLU A 188 28.09 4.98 -14.77
N LYS A 189 29.05 4.39 -15.51
CA LYS A 189 30.31 3.90 -14.93
C LYS A 189 31.01 5.08 -14.24
N GLY A 190 31.01 5.08 -12.90
CA GLY A 190 31.70 6.09 -12.10
C GLY A 190 30.83 6.86 -11.08
N ALA A 191 29.56 6.46 -10.89
CA ALA A 191 28.74 6.99 -9.80
C ALA A 191 28.65 5.99 -8.65
#